data_1ee5656688b1ff2e755aada67d25b0d3
#
_entry.id   1ee5656688b1ff2e755aada67d25b0d3
#
_cell.length_a   1.000
_cell.length_b   1.000
_cell.length_c   1.000
_cell.angle_alpha   90.00
_cell.angle_beta   90.00
_cell.angle_gamma   90.00
#
_symmetry.space_group_name_H-M   'P 1'
#
loop_
_entity.id
_entity.type
_entity.pdbx_description
1 polymer ?
#
loop_
_entity_poly.entity_id
_entity_poly.type
_entity_poly.pdbx_seq_one_letter_code
_entity_poly.pdbx_strand_id
1 'polypeptide(L)'
;MSAVSEAPQLSSDPLALERQVCFALAVTNRAVLAVYRPLLEPLGLTHPQYLVMLALWDHQRSGSDDIPPLSVKQIAAALQLDSATLSPMLKRLEALGLLTRSRRAGDERATDVELTEAGIALRERAVAIPPAVVERLGVDMAELEELHRVLTRINSAALTANSLTD
;
A
#
# COMPACT_ATOMS: atom_id res chain seq x y z
N MET A 1 -9.50 -39.35 9.39
CA MET A 1 -8.75 -39.52 8.12
C MET A 1 -8.50 -38.13 7.56
N SER A 2 -7.33 -37.61 7.86
CA SER A 2 -6.92 -36.25 7.38
C SER A 2 -6.45 -36.37 5.93
N ALA A 3 -7.18 -35.72 5.03
CA ALA A 3 -6.70 -35.54 3.66
C ALA A 3 -5.52 -34.54 3.72
N VAL A 4 -4.32 -35.07 3.62
CA VAL A 4 -3.13 -34.27 3.32
C VAL A 4 -3.37 -33.74 1.90
N SER A 5 -3.66 -32.45 1.79
CA SER A 5 -3.72 -31.77 0.49
C SER A 5 -2.31 -31.81 -0.09
N GLU A 6 -2.08 -32.70 -1.03
CA GLU A 6 -0.85 -32.81 -1.78
C GLU A 6 -0.66 -31.48 -2.55
N ALA A 7 0.45 -30.79 -2.28
CA ALA A 7 0.77 -29.56 -2.98
C ALA A 7 0.79 -29.87 -4.50
N PRO A 8 0.18 -29.05 -5.35
CA PRO A 8 0.14 -29.30 -6.78
C PRO A 8 1.56 -29.39 -7.32
N GLN A 9 1.88 -30.51 -7.96
CA GLN A 9 3.19 -30.68 -8.62
C GLN A 9 3.26 -29.72 -9.79
N LEU A 10 4.12 -28.69 -9.66
CA LEU A 10 4.35 -27.72 -10.72
C LEU A 10 4.87 -28.41 -11.98
N SER A 11 4.35 -28.04 -13.14
CA SER A 11 4.83 -28.54 -14.46
C SER A 11 6.35 -28.45 -14.58
N SER A 12 6.96 -29.39 -15.29
CA SER A 12 8.39 -29.34 -15.60
C SER A 12 8.75 -28.30 -16.68
N ASP A 13 7.75 -27.78 -17.41
CA ASP A 13 7.94 -26.75 -18.43
C ASP A 13 8.28 -25.40 -17.76
N PRO A 14 9.45 -24.80 -18.06
CA PRO A 14 9.85 -23.51 -17.50
C PRO A 14 8.93 -22.35 -17.95
N LEU A 15 8.17 -22.49 -19.04
CA LEU A 15 7.21 -21.51 -19.54
C LEU A 15 5.79 -21.74 -19.04
N ALA A 16 5.54 -22.79 -18.25
CA ALA A 16 4.23 -23.02 -17.67
C ALA A 16 3.80 -21.80 -16.84
N LEU A 17 2.58 -21.31 -17.08
CA LEU A 17 2.05 -20.11 -16.43
C LEU A 17 2.07 -20.20 -14.91
N GLU A 18 1.75 -21.38 -14.38
CA GLU A 18 1.73 -21.67 -12.95
C GLU A 18 3.11 -21.55 -12.27
N ARG A 19 4.21 -21.61 -13.03
CA ARG A 19 5.58 -21.42 -12.54
C ARG A 19 6.03 -19.95 -12.54
N GLN A 20 5.25 -19.06 -13.16
CA GLN A 20 5.65 -17.66 -13.30
C GLN A 20 5.34 -16.90 -12.01
N VAL A 21 6.38 -16.42 -11.32
CA VAL A 21 6.25 -15.62 -10.10
C VAL A 21 5.45 -14.34 -10.36
N CYS A 22 5.68 -13.69 -11.50
CA CYS A 22 4.94 -12.49 -11.89
C CYS A 22 3.43 -12.75 -12.06
N PHE A 23 3.06 -13.92 -12.58
CA PHE A 23 1.66 -14.32 -12.66
C PHE A 23 1.06 -14.53 -11.27
N ALA A 24 1.75 -15.28 -10.39
CA ALA A 24 1.31 -15.51 -9.02
C ALA A 24 1.11 -14.18 -8.27
N LEU A 25 2.06 -13.25 -8.37
CA LEU A 25 1.95 -11.92 -7.78
C LEU A 25 0.74 -11.14 -8.32
N ALA A 26 0.53 -11.17 -9.65
CA ALA A 26 -0.56 -10.43 -10.27
C ALA A 26 -1.94 -10.96 -9.87
N VAL A 27 -2.13 -12.29 -9.85
CA VAL A 27 -3.42 -12.88 -9.46
C VAL A 27 -3.68 -12.72 -7.97
N THR A 28 -2.65 -12.92 -7.12
CA THR A 28 -2.78 -12.75 -5.68
C THR A 28 -3.12 -11.32 -5.32
N ASN A 29 -2.44 -10.33 -5.93
CA ASN A 29 -2.76 -8.93 -5.71
C ASN A 29 -4.22 -8.62 -6.03
N ARG A 30 -4.76 -9.07 -7.16
CA ARG A 30 -6.18 -8.86 -7.50
C ARG A 30 -7.13 -9.51 -6.49
N ALA A 31 -6.82 -10.72 -6.05
CA ALA A 31 -7.64 -11.44 -5.07
C ALA A 31 -7.64 -10.74 -3.70
N VAL A 32 -6.47 -10.33 -3.22
CA VAL A 32 -6.33 -9.60 -1.95
C VAL A 32 -7.04 -8.24 -2.01
N LEU A 33 -6.91 -7.49 -3.11
CA LEU A 33 -7.62 -6.22 -3.29
C LEU A 33 -9.14 -6.40 -3.28
N ALA A 34 -9.67 -7.52 -3.75
CA ALA A 34 -11.10 -7.84 -3.65
C ALA A 34 -11.55 -8.06 -2.19
N VAL A 35 -10.67 -8.58 -1.32
CA VAL A 35 -10.93 -8.67 0.14
C VAL A 35 -10.96 -7.30 0.80
N TYR A 36 -10.06 -6.39 0.40
CA TYR A 36 -10.02 -5.02 0.94
C TYR A 36 -11.24 -4.19 0.58
N ARG A 37 -11.78 -4.35 -0.65
CA ARG A 37 -12.85 -3.49 -1.18
C ARG A 37 -14.03 -3.29 -0.21
N PRO A 38 -14.72 -4.34 0.28
CA PRO A 38 -15.86 -4.18 1.18
C PRO A 38 -15.49 -3.64 2.56
N LEU A 39 -14.21 -3.71 2.95
CA LEU A 39 -13.71 -3.15 4.20
C LEU A 39 -13.43 -1.65 4.08
N LEU A 40 -12.98 -1.20 2.91
CA LEU A 40 -12.65 0.21 2.64
C LEU A 40 -13.85 1.04 2.22
N GLU A 41 -14.87 0.42 1.64
CA GLU A 41 -16.09 1.10 1.17
C GLU A 41 -16.77 1.94 2.27
N PRO A 42 -16.95 1.45 3.51
CA PRO A 42 -17.51 2.28 4.59
C PRO A 42 -16.65 3.49 4.97
N LEU A 43 -15.36 3.49 4.63
CA LEU A 43 -14.46 4.62 4.83
C LEU A 43 -14.47 5.59 3.66
N GLY A 44 -15.15 5.25 2.56
CA GLY A 44 -15.15 6.02 1.31
C GLY A 44 -13.82 5.99 0.55
N LEU A 45 -12.98 4.98 0.81
CA LEU A 45 -11.64 4.87 0.24
C LEU A 45 -11.53 3.72 -0.77
N THR A 46 -10.76 3.96 -1.83
CA THR A 46 -10.18 2.89 -2.65
C THR A 46 -8.87 2.39 -2.01
N HIS A 47 -8.41 1.20 -2.38
CA HIS A 47 -7.15 0.67 -1.84
C HIS A 47 -5.94 1.60 -2.11
N PRO A 48 -5.73 2.18 -3.30
CA PRO A 48 -4.64 3.13 -3.50
C PRO A 48 -4.75 4.39 -2.61
N GLN A 49 -5.96 4.90 -2.39
CA GLN A 49 -6.19 6.03 -1.46
C GLN A 49 -5.88 5.63 -0.02
N TYR A 50 -6.24 4.41 0.38
CA TYR A 50 -5.90 3.88 1.69
C TYR A 50 -4.39 3.82 1.92
N LEU A 51 -3.59 3.42 0.91
CA LEU A 51 -2.14 3.45 1.00
C LEU A 51 -1.58 4.86 1.21
N VAL A 52 -2.15 5.88 0.54
CA VAL A 52 -1.79 7.29 0.79
C VAL A 52 -2.10 7.68 2.23
N MET A 53 -3.27 7.33 2.74
CA MET A 53 -3.66 7.61 4.12
C MET A 53 -2.74 6.89 5.12
N LEU A 54 -2.34 5.64 4.85
CA LEU A 54 -1.38 4.92 5.68
C LEU A 54 -0.04 5.65 5.77
N ALA A 55 0.50 6.14 4.65
CA ALA A 55 1.74 6.90 4.63
C ALA A 55 1.65 8.19 5.46
N LEU A 56 0.52 8.91 5.36
CA LEU A 56 0.28 10.14 6.12
C LEU A 56 0.08 9.86 7.62
N TRP A 57 -0.66 8.82 7.99
CA TRP A 57 -0.86 8.43 9.39
C TRP A 57 0.43 7.94 10.04
N ASP A 58 1.26 7.19 9.31
CA ASP A 58 2.55 6.72 9.79
C ASP A 58 3.49 7.90 10.06
N HIS A 59 3.56 8.84 9.13
CA HIS A 59 4.34 10.07 9.28
C HIS A 59 3.91 10.88 10.50
N GLN A 60 2.61 11.08 10.69
CA GLN A 60 2.07 11.82 11.85
C GLN A 60 2.44 11.14 13.18
N ARG A 61 2.45 9.81 13.22
CA ARG A 61 2.78 9.04 14.44
C ARG A 61 4.27 8.98 14.75
N SER A 62 5.09 9.06 13.72
CA SER A 62 6.57 8.95 13.85
C SER A 62 7.19 10.22 14.43
N GLY A 63 6.41 11.29 14.56
CA GLY A 63 6.88 12.62 14.85
C GLY A 63 6.46 13.22 16.19
N SER A 64 7.34 14.08 16.70
CA SER A 64 7.00 15.16 17.64
C SER A 64 6.24 16.26 16.88
N ASP A 65 5.57 17.17 17.58
CA ASP A 65 4.77 18.28 17.03
C ASP A 65 5.50 19.19 16.01
N ASP A 66 6.81 19.02 15.84
CA ASP A 66 7.70 19.80 14.96
C ASP A 66 8.03 19.11 13.62
N ILE A 67 7.41 17.98 13.25
CA ILE A 67 7.72 17.33 11.96
C ILE A 67 7.06 18.08 10.81
N PRO A 68 7.87 18.50 9.79
CA PRO A 68 7.32 19.17 8.63
C PRO A 68 6.42 18.23 7.82
N PRO A 69 5.38 18.76 7.14
CA PRO A 69 4.49 17.97 6.29
C PRO A 69 5.26 17.19 5.22
N LEU A 70 4.70 16.04 4.81
CA LEU A 70 5.23 15.29 3.67
C LEU A 70 4.97 16.06 2.38
N SER A 71 5.98 16.18 1.54
CA SER A 71 5.78 16.64 0.16
C SER A 71 5.16 15.54 -0.70
N VAL A 72 4.50 15.93 -1.79
CA VAL A 72 3.98 15.00 -2.80
C VAL A 72 5.09 14.05 -3.28
N LYS A 73 6.32 14.56 -3.47
CA LYS A 73 7.47 13.75 -3.88
C LYS A 73 7.86 12.70 -2.84
N GLN A 74 7.80 13.04 -1.55
CA GLN A 74 8.10 12.09 -0.47
C GLN A 74 7.03 10.99 -0.36
N ILE A 75 5.74 11.34 -0.52
CA ILE A 75 4.66 10.35 -0.55
C ILE A 75 4.81 9.43 -1.77
N ALA A 76 5.10 9.99 -2.95
CA ALA A 76 5.34 9.21 -4.16
C ALA A 76 6.50 8.23 -3.99
N ALA A 77 7.61 8.67 -3.40
CA ALA A 77 8.75 7.82 -3.10
C ALA A 77 8.41 6.71 -2.10
N ALA A 78 7.69 7.03 -1.01
CA ALA A 78 7.28 6.04 -0.01
C ALA A 78 6.36 4.96 -0.59
N LEU A 79 5.48 5.32 -1.52
CA LEU A 79 4.56 4.41 -2.20
C LEU A 79 5.13 3.81 -3.49
N GLN A 80 6.35 4.18 -3.87
CA GLN A 80 7.00 3.77 -5.13
C GLN A 80 6.13 4.08 -6.36
N LEU A 81 5.52 5.26 -6.37
CA LEU A 81 4.68 5.77 -7.44
C LEU A 81 5.32 7.01 -8.07
N ASP A 82 4.97 7.29 -9.32
CA ASP A 82 5.24 8.58 -9.92
C ASP A 82 4.23 9.65 -9.47
N SER A 83 4.62 10.91 -9.56
CA SER A 83 3.77 12.04 -9.14
C SER A 83 2.51 12.19 -9.99
N ALA A 84 2.52 11.75 -11.25
CA ALA A 84 1.36 11.81 -12.13
C ALA A 84 0.28 10.82 -11.68
N THR A 85 0.67 9.63 -11.24
CA THR A 85 -0.23 8.63 -10.67
C THR A 85 -0.77 9.06 -9.31
N LEU A 86 0.05 9.69 -8.47
CA LEU A 86 -0.35 10.12 -7.13
C LEU A 86 -1.29 11.34 -7.13
N SER A 87 -1.09 12.29 -8.04
CA SER A 87 -1.83 13.57 -8.06
C SER A 87 -3.35 13.44 -8.10
N PRO A 88 -3.96 12.55 -8.92
CA PRO A 88 -5.41 12.35 -8.91
C PRO A 88 -5.92 11.78 -7.58
N MET A 89 -5.14 10.92 -6.92
CA MET A 89 -5.51 10.34 -5.62
C MET A 89 -5.55 11.42 -4.54
N LEU A 90 -4.54 12.28 -4.49
CA LEU A 90 -4.50 13.41 -3.55
C LEU A 90 -5.65 14.39 -3.78
N LYS A 91 -5.99 14.70 -5.05
CA LYS A 91 -7.16 15.53 -5.37
C LYS A 91 -8.46 14.95 -4.82
N ARG A 92 -8.64 13.63 -4.96
CA ARG A 92 -9.84 12.97 -4.44
C ARG A 92 -9.90 12.95 -2.92
N LEU A 93 -8.78 12.68 -2.24
CA LEU A 93 -8.70 12.72 -0.79
C LEU A 93 -8.94 14.14 -0.24
N GLU A 94 -8.44 15.17 -0.93
CA GLU A 94 -8.70 16.57 -0.61
C GLU A 94 -10.19 16.91 -0.79
N ALA A 95 -10.81 16.47 -1.89
CA ALA A 95 -12.25 16.63 -2.12
C ALA A 95 -13.12 15.92 -1.08
N LEU A 96 -12.62 14.82 -0.49
CA LEU A 96 -13.24 14.12 0.64
C LEU A 96 -13.00 14.85 1.99
N GLY A 97 -12.21 15.92 1.99
CA GLY A 97 -11.89 16.67 3.20
C GLY A 97 -10.93 15.95 4.16
N LEU A 98 -10.19 14.96 3.68
CA LEU A 98 -9.30 14.14 4.51
C LEU A 98 -7.87 14.69 4.60
N LEU A 99 -7.47 15.50 3.64
CA LEU A 99 -6.18 16.17 3.60
C LEU A 99 -6.30 17.56 2.96
N THR A 100 -5.27 18.36 3.14
CA THR A 100 -5.05 19.64 2.43
C THR A 100 -3.73 19.61 1.71
N ARG A 101 -3.60 20.41 0.64
CA ARG A 101 -2.37 20.60 -0.10
C ARG A 101 -2.03 22.08 -0.15
N SER A 102 -0.81 22.42 0.20
CA SER A 102 -0.31 23.79 0.16
C SER A 102 1.07 23.85 -0.52
N ARG A 103 1.39 24.98 -1.13
CA ARG A 103 2.74 25.20 -1.61
C ARG A 103 3.67 25.44 -0.43
N ARG A 104 4.85 24.81 -0.48
CA ARG A 104 5.83 24.96 0.58
C ARG A 104 6.35 26.39 0.62
N ALA A 105 6.39 26.98 1.81
CA ALA A 105 7.00 28.29 2.00
C ALA A 105 8.49 28.24 1.61
N GLY A 106 8.91 29.09 0.66
CA GLY A 106 10.29 29.15 0.19
C GLY A 106 10.67 28.17 -0.92
N ASP A 107 9.77 27.27 -1.33
CA ASP A 107 9.97 26.37 -2.48
C ASP A 107 8.67 26.18 -3.27
N GLU A 108 8.45 27.02 -4.27
CA GLU A 108 7.23 26.97 -5.09
C GLU A 108 7.05 25.67 -5.90
N ARG A 109 8.09 24.84 -6.00
CA ARG A 109 8.05 23.55 -6.70
C ARG A 109 7.59 22.42 -5.80
N ALA A 110 7.62 22.60 -4.48
CA ALA A 110 7.20 21.62 -3.51
C ALA A 110 5.74 21.89 -3.07
N THR A 111 4.93 20.85 -3.09
CA THR A 111 3.58 20.84 -2.53
C THR A 111 3.58 19.95 -1.30
N ASP A 112 3.23 20.51 -0.17
CA ASP A 112 3.08 19.82 1.09
C ASP A 112 1.66 19.27 1.24
N VAL A 113 1.55 18.14 1.93
CA VAL A 113 0.29 17.43 2.16
C VAL A 113 0.14 17.20 3.66
N GLU A 114 -0.99 17.65 4.21
CA GLU A 114 -1.31 17.52 5.63
C GLU A 114 -2.68 16.87 5.82
N LEU A 115 -2.81 16.05 6.86
CA LEU A 115 -4.10 15.50 7.26
C LEU A 115 -4.97 16.62 7.87
N THR A 116 -6.25 16.59 7.54
CA THR A 116 -7.26 17.36 8.27
C THR A 116 -7.64 16.65 9.58
N GLU A 117 -8.40 17.31 10.44
CA GLU A 117 -8.98 16.66 11.63
C GLU A 117 -9.80 15.42 11.25
N ALA A 118 -10.59 15.53 10.16
CA ALA A 118 -11.36 14.40 9.64
C ALA A 118 -10.44 13.25 9.14
N GLY A 119 -9.32 13.58 8.48
CA GLY A 119 -8.33 12.61 8.05
C GLY A 119 -7.66 11.90 9.23
N ILE A 120 -7.35 12.64 10.28
CA ILE A 120 -6.81 12.09 11.54
C ILE A 120 -7.83 11.17 12.21
N ALA A 121 -9.07 11.64 12.37
CA ALA A 121 -10.15 10.87 13.01
C ALA A 121 -10.51 9.59 12.24
N LEU A 122 -10.39 9.59 10.90
CA LEU A 122 -10.66 8.41 10.08
C LEU A 122 -9.76 7.22 10.45
N ARG A 123 -8.56 7.49 10.97
CA ARG A 123 -7.63 6.45 11.42
C ARG A 123 -8.23 5.53 12.50
N GLU A 124 -9.05 6.06 13.40
CA GLU A 124 -9.70 5.27 14.46
C GLU A 124 -10.57 4.15 13.89
N ARG A 125 -11.19 4.39 12.74
CA ARG A 125 -11.98 3.38 12.02
C ARG A 125 -11.09 2.47 11.18
N ALA A 126 -10.02 3.00 10.63
CA ALA A 126 -9.10 2.27 9.75
C ALA A 126 -8.27 1.20 10.49
N VAL A 127 -8.04 1.34 11.80
CA VAL A 127 -7.28 0.34 12.60
C VAL A 127 -7.94 -1.04 12.62
N ALA A 128 -9.23 -1.14 12.32
CA ALA A 128 -9.94 -2.41 12.23
C ALA A 128 -9.69 -3.16 10.90
N ILE A 129 -9.15 -2.49 9.88
CA ILE A 129 -8.96 -3.08 8.55
C ILE A 129 -7.94 -4.22 8.53
N PRO A 130 -6.70 -4.05 9.05
CA PRO A 130 -5.69 -5.12 8.97
C PRO A 130 -6.15 -6.43 9.63
N PRO A 131 -6.66 -6.44 10.87
CA PRO A 131 -7.12 -7.69 11.48
C PRO A 131 -8.31 -8.31 10.71
N ALA A 132 -9.24 -7.51 10.17
CA ALA A 132 -10.34 -8.02 9.37
C ALA A 132 -9.89 -8.65 8.04
N VAL A 133 -8.82 -8.15 7.44
CA VAL A 133 -8.21 -8.76 6.25
C VAL A 133 -7.58 -10.10 6.59
N VAL A 134 -6.80 -10.17 7.67
CA VAL A 134 -6.19 -11.42 8.14
C VAL A 134 -7.24 -12.49 8.41
N GLU A 135 -8.31 -12.13 9.12
CA GLU A 135 -9.43 -13.03 9.42
C GLU A 135 -10.09 -13.56 8.14
N ARG A 136 -10.33 -12.69 7.15
CA ARG A 136 -10.96 -13.09 5.87
C ARG A 136 -10.06 -13.94 5.00
N LEU A 137 -8.75 -13.72 5.05
CA LEU A 137 -7.79 -14.56 4.33
C LEU A 137 -7.63 -15.93 4.97
N GLY A 138 -7.91 -16.08 6.26
CA GLY A 138 -7.79 -17.34 6.98
C GLY A 138 -6.37 -17.89 7.03
N VAL A 139 -5.35 -17.01 6.99
CA VAL A 139 -3.93 -17.37 7.04
C VAL A 139 -3.32 -16.94 8.37
N ASP A 140 -2.29 -17.65 8.80
CA ASP A 140 -1.57 -17.30 10.03
C ASP A 140 -0.74 -16.03 9.86
N MET A 141 -0.62 -15.25 10.95
CA MET A 141 0.23 -14.06 10.98
C MET A 141 1.68 -14.38 10.63
N ALA A 142 2.20 -15.51 11.09
CA ALA A 142 3.57 -15.95 10.78
C ALA A 142 3.78 -16.16 9.27
N GLU A 143 2.78 -16.70 8.56
CA GLU A 143 2.83 -16.84 7.10
C GLU A 143 2.81 -15.48 6.39
N LEU A 144 2.01 -14.54 6.89
CA LEU A 144 1.96 -13.17 6.33
C LEU A 144 3.26 -12.41 6.59
N GLU A 145 3.87 -12.55 7.75
CA GLU A 145 5.17 -11.95 8.08
C GLU A 145 6.28 -12.51 7.19
N GLU A 146 6.28 -13.82 6.98
CA GLU A 146 7.24 -14.48 6.07
C GLU A 146 7.03 -14.01 4.62
N LEU A 147 5.78 -13.96 4.15
CA LEU A 147 5.44 -13.45 2.82
C LEU A 147 5.90 -12.00 2.66
N HIS A 148 5.62 -11.13 3.64
CA HIS A 148 6.05 -9.74 3.63
C HIS A 148 7.59 -9.64 3.52
N ARG A 149 8.33 -10.43 4.29
CA ARG A 149 9.79 -10.48 4.26
C ARG A 149 10.31 -10.89 2.88
N VAL A 150 9.70 -11.92 2.26
CA VAL A 150 10.08 -12.40 0.93
C VAL A 150 9.78 -11.34 -0.14
N LEU A 151 8.59 -10.74 -0.12
CA LEU A 151 8.18 -9.70 -1.08
C LEU A 151 9.07 -8.46 -0.96
N THR A 152 9.40 -8.03 0.26
CA THR A 152 10.30 -6.88 0.48
C THR A 152 11.68 -7.13 -0.11
N ARG A 153 12.23 -8.34 0.08
CA ARG A 153 13.52 -8.74 -0.51
C ARG A 153 13.48 -8.74 -2.04
N ILE A 154 12.42 -9.31 -2.62
CA ILE A 154 12.25 -9.35 -4.09
C ILE A 154 12.12 -7.93 -4.65
N ASN A 155 11.32 -7.07 -4.00
CA ASN A 155 11.15 -5.69 -4.40
C ASN A 155 12.49 -4.93 -4.37
N SER A 156 13.26 -5.06 -3.30
CA SER A 156 14.58 -4.43 -3.19
C SER A 156 15.55 -4.89 -4.29
N ALA A 157 15.56 -6.19 -4.59
CA ALA A 157 16.38 -6.74 -5.66
C ALA A 157 15.95 -6.21 -7.04
N ALA A 158 14.65 -6.10 -7.30
CA ALA A 158 14.12 -5.57 -8.56
C ALA A 158 14.47 -4.08 -8.75
N LEU A 159 14.37 -3.27 -7.69
CA LEU A 159 14.76 -1.86 -7.73
C LEU A 159 16.25 -1.69 -8.01
N THR A 160 17.10 -2.51 -7.39
CA THR A 160 18.55 -2.50 -7.64
C THR A 160 18.86 -2.88 -9.08
N ALA A 161 18.21 -3.91 -9.61
CA ALA A 161 18.41 -4.34 -11.00
C ALA A 161 18.02 -3.26 -12.01
N ASN A 162 16.92 -2.55 -11.76
CA ASN A 162 16.47 -1.46 -12.63
C ASN A 162 17.42 -0.25 -12.59
N SER A 163 18.02 0.06 -11.43
CA SER A 163 18.97 1.18 -11.30
C SER A 163 20.32 0.95 -11.97
N LEU A 164 20.63 -0.29 -12.36
CA LEU A 164 21.85 -0.63 -13.09
C LEU A 164 21.66 -0.55 -14.63
N THR A 165 20.44 -0.25 -15.10
CA THR A 165 20.09 -0.22 -16.53
C THR A 165 19.95 1.21 -17.07
N ASP A 166 19.96 2.22 -16.18
CA ASP A 166 19.98 3.65 -16.49
C ASP A 166 21.41 4.21 -16.43
#